data_9ab952a38a27d1d409c75e01dffbd0d7
#
_entry.id   9ab952a38a27d1d409c75e01dffbd0d7
#
_cell.length_a   1.000
_cell.length_b   1.000
_cell.length_c   1.000
_cell.angle_alpha   90.00
_cell.angle_beta   90.00
_cell.angle_gamma   90.00
#
_symmetry.space_group_name_H-M   'P 1'
#
loop_
_entity.id
_entity.type
_entity.pdbx_description
1 polymer ?
#
loop_
_entity_poly.entity_id
_entity_poly.type
_entity_poly.pdbx_seq_one_letter_code
_entity_poly.pdbx_strand_id
1 'polypeptide(L)'
;VHLPESEAPATIREVVAALKKQKLVARHDKQSWGDWINFEGKQTVISIESMRGLTTNATIEEAEGEDEVFAACIAAFRKLGWHGEDEDGPYPL
;
A
#
# COMPACT_ATOMS: atom_id res chain seq x y z
N VAL A 1 -3.95 4.82 7.01
CA VAL A 1 -3.21 3.74 7.69
C VAL A 1 -1.76 3.82 7.26
N HIS A 2 -0.88 3.84 8.23
CA HIS A 2 0.56 3.85 8.02
C HIS A 2 1.13 2.45 8.14
N LEU A 3 1.94 2.06 7.17
CA LEU A 3 2.57 0.75 7.12
C LEU A 3 4.09 0.97 7.10
N PRO A 4 4.78 0.76 8.24
CA PRO A 4 6.22 0.97 8.32
C PRO A 4 7.01 -0.08 7.55
N GLU A 5 8.31 0.11 7.45
CA GLU A 5 9.19 -0.81 6.76
C GLU A 5 9.02 -2.24 7.28
N SER A 6 8.82 -3.18 6.36
CA SER A 6 8.72 -4.59 6.67
C SER A 6 10.12 -5.21 6.80
N GLU A 7 10.22 -6.31 7.55
CA GLU A 7 11.45 -7.10 7.62
C GLU A 7 11.82 -7.71 6.26
N ALA A 8 10.82 -7.86 5.39
CA ALA A 8 11.00 -8.34 4.02
C ALA A 8 10.50 -7.27 3.05
N PRO A 9 11.29 -6.22 2.79
CA PRO A 9 10.85 -5.14 1.92
C PRO A 9 10.55 -5.64 0.50
N ALA A 10 9.50 -5.10 -0.10
CA ALA A 10 9.06 -5.48 -1.44
C ALA A 10 9.43 -4.40 -2.44
N THR A 11 9.54 -4.77 -3.72
CA THR A 11 9.67 -3.78 -4.79
C THR A 11 8.29 -3.20 -5.08
N ILE A 12 8.27 -2.00 -5.68
CA ILE A 12 6.99 -1.40 -6.08
C ILE A 12 6.22 -2.31 -7.04
N ARG A 13 6.93 -3.05 -7.88
CA ARG A 13 6.31 -4.00 -8.81
C ARG A 13 5.59 -5.12 -8.07
N GLU A 14 6.18 -5.62 -6.99
CA GLU A 14 5.55 -6.66 -6.17
C GLU A 14 4.30 -6.13 -5.46
N VAL A 15 4.35 -4.89 -4.97
CA VAL A 15 3.20 -4.25 -4.32
C VAL A 15 2.05 -4.09 -5.32
N VAL A 16 2.35 -3.56 -6.52
CA VAL A 16 1.33 -3.39 -7.57
C VAL A 16 0.74 -4.74 -7.97
N ALA A 17 1.57 -5.77 -8.12
CA ALA A 17 1.09 -7.10 -8.48
C ALA A 17 0.16 -7.68 -7.40
N ALA A 18 0.51 -7.49 -6.12
CA ALA A 18 -0.33 -7.96 -5.02
C ALA A 18 -1.69 -7.26 -5.00
N LEU A 19 -1.71 -5.95 -5.28
CA LEU A 19 -2.96 -5.18 -5.38
C LEU A 19 -3.83 -5.67 -6.54
N LYS A 20 -3.22 -5.95 -7.69
CA LYS A 20 -3.94 -6.46 -8.85
C LYS A 20 -4.57 -7.84 -8.60
N LYS A 21 -3.93 -8.66 -7.77
CA LYS A 21 -4.48 -9.97 -7.37
C LYS A 21 -5.75 -9.82 -6.53
N GLN A 22 -5.96 -8.66 -5.91
CA GLN A 22 -7.18 -8.36 -5.16
C GLN A 22 -8.28 -7.78 -6.06
N LYS A 23 -8.12 -7.90 -7.38
CA LYS A 23 -9.07 -7.40 -8.38
C LYS A 23 -9.19 -5.88 -8.41
N LEU A 24 -8.14 -5.20 -8.00
CA LEU A 24 -8.06 -3.73 -8.07
C LEU A 24 -7.36 -3.32 -9.35
N VAL A 25 -7.87 -2.26 -9.99
CA VAL A 25 -7.21 -1.68 -11.16
C VAL A 25 -6.24 -0.63 -10.66
N ALA A 26 -5.05 -1.08 -10.29
CA ALA A 26 -4.02 -0.24 -9.70
C ALA A 26 -3.20 0.46 -10.79
N ARG A 27 -3.00 1.77 -10.61
CA ARG A 27 -2.16 2.59 -11.49
C ARG A 27 -1.00 3.14 -10.69
N HIS A 28 0.20 2.94 -11.17
CA HIS A 28 1.42 3.37 -10.51
C HIS A 28 1.92 4.68 -11.12
N ASP A 29 2.11 5.68 -10.26
CA ASP A 29 2.67 6.99 -10.62
C ASP A 29 3.96 7.21 -9.84
N LYS A 30 5.08 7.26 -10.55
CA LYS A 30 6.38 7.46 -9.91
C LYS A 30 6.60 8.93 -9.59
N GLN A 31 7.03 9.20 -8.34
CA GLN A 31 7.37 10.54 -7.86
C GLN A 31 8.85 10.60 -7.48
N SER A 32 9.37 11.80 -7.26
CA SER A 32 10.78 11.97 -6.87
C SER A 32 11.10 11.38 -5.48
N TRP A 33 10.10 11.33 -4.60
CA TRP A 33 10.22 10.83 -3.23
C TRP A 33 9.76 9.38 -3.06
N GLY A 34 9.13 8.81 -4.10
CA GLY A 34 8.57 7.46 -4.03
C GLY A 34 7.53 7.23 -5.10
N ASP A 35 6.39 6.67 -4.72
CA ASP A 35 5.38 6.26 -5.67
C ASP A 35 3.98 6.50 -5.14
N TRP A 36 3.05 6.83 -6.02
CA TRP A 36 1.62 6.86 -5.74
C TRP A 36 0.96 5.70 -6.46
N ILE A 37 0.01 5.07 -5.79
CA ILE A 37 -0.84 4.06 -6.41
C ILE A 37 -2.28 4.55 -6.34
N ASN A 38 -2.88 4.72 -7.50
CA ASN A 38 -4.27 5.13 -7.66
C ASN A 38 -5.08 3.95 -8.16
N PHE A 39 -6.39 3.98 -7.94
CA PHE A 39 -7.28 2.92 -8.41
C PHE A 39 -8.33 3.54 -9.31
N GLU A 40 -8.53 2.94 -10.50
CA GLU A 40 -9.47 3.45 -11.48
C GLU A 40 -10.87 3.55 -10.90
N GLY A 41 -11.48 4.73 -11.03
CA GLY A 41 -12.84 4.98 -10.53
C GLY A 41 -12.94 5.12 -9.02
N LYS A 42 -11.80 5.20 -8.30
CA LYS A 42 -11.77 5.27 -6.84
C LYS A 42 -11.00 6.49 -6.37
N GLN A 43 -11.27 6.92 -5.13
CA GLN A 43 -10.60 8.06 -4.50
C GLN A 43 -9.53 7.62 -3.50
N THR A 44 -9.52 6.35 -3.11
CA THR A 44 -8.50 5.80 -2.21
C THR A 44 -7.14 5.80 -2.90
N VAL A 45 -6.11 6.25 -2.20
CA VAL A 45 -4.76 6.40 -2.74
C VAL A 45 -3.76 5.80 -1.76
N ILE A 46 -2.71 5.19 -2.29
CA ILE A 46 -1.59 4.71 -1.47
C ILE A 46 -0.36 5.52 -1.84
N SER A 47 0.27 6.12 -0.81
CA SER A 47 1.56 6.79 -0.94
C SER A 47 2.63 5.83 -0.45
N ILE A 48 3.65 5.58 -1.26
CA ILE A 48 4.72 4.65 -0.92
C ILE A 48 6.05 5.36 -1.01
N GLU A 49 6.81 5.33 0.08
CA GLU A 49 8.19 5.79 0.06
C GLU A 49 9.08 4.62 -0.32
N SER A 50 10.06 4.87 -1.18
CA SER A 50 10.99 3.83 -1.61
C SER A 50 12.41 4.35 -1.61
N MET A 51 13.35 3.42 -1.44
CA MET A 51 14.77 3.71 -1.46
C MET A 51 15.45 2.60 -2.26
N ARG A 52 16.19 2.99 -3.31
CA ARG A 52 16.93 2.06 -4.17
C ARG A 52 16.04 0.96 -4.76
N GLY A 53 14.79 1.31 -5.11
CA GLY A 53 13.86 0.37 -5.70
C GLY A 53 13.10 -0.52 -4.73
N LEU A 54 13.38 -0.39 -3.43
CA LEU A 54 12.67 -1.13 -2.39
C LEU A 54 11.74 -0.19 -1.63
N THR A 55 10.52 -0.63 -1.37
CA THR A 55 9.55 0.15 -0.63
C THR A 55 9.89 0.16 0.86
N THR A 56 9.94 1.34 1.47
CA THR A 56 10.30 1.47 2.87
C THR A 56 9.09 1.63 3.77
N ASN A 57 8.07 2.34 3.30
CA ASN A 57 6.81 2.44 4.04
C ASN A 57 5.68 2.82 3.09
N ALA A 58 4.45 2.68 3.57
CA ALA A 58 3.26 3.02 2.79
C ALA A 58 2.23 3.66 3.69
N THR A 59 1.44 4.57 3.13
CA THR A 59 0.30 5.19 3.80
C THR A 59 -0.92 5.03 2.90
N ILE A 60 -1.97 4.41 3.43
CA ILE A 60 -3.23 4.25 2.71
C ILE A 60 -4.16 5.39 3.12
N GLU A 61 -4.49 6.24 2.16
CA GLU A 61 -5.45 7.31 2.36
C GLU A 61 -6.82 6.79 1.93
N GLU A 62 -7.56 6.28 2.89
CA GLU A 62 -8.87 5.70 2.67
C GLU A 62 -9.90 6.77 2.35
N ALA A 63 -10.63 6.59 1.24
CA ALA A 63 -11.73 7.48 0.88
C ALA A 63 -13.02 7.01 1.53
N GLU A 64 -13.88 7.96 1.90
CA GLU A 64 -15.17 7.66 2.47
C GLU A 64 -16.02 6.81 1.52
N GLY A 65 -16.62 5.75 2.05
CA GLY A 65 -17.48 4.87 1.28
C GLY A 65 -16.75 3.83 0.44
N GLU A 66 -15.42 3.73 0.55
CA GLU A 66 -14.62 2.76 -0.19
C GLU A 66 -14.00 1.68 0.70
N ASP A 67 -14.78 1.18 1.65
CA ASP A 67 -14.31 0.16 2.61
C ASP A 67 -13.80 -1.10 1.91
N GLU A 68 -14.41 -1.48 0.80
CA GLU A 68 -14.00 -2.66 0.04
C GLU A 68 -12.62 -2.47 -0.57
N VAL A 69 -12.32 -1.27 -1.07
CA VAL A 69 -11.01 -0.95 -1.63
C VAL A 69 -9.97 -1.00 -0.52
N PHE A 70 -10.27 -0.39 0.63
CA PHE A 70 -9.38 -0.40 1.77
C PHE A 70 -9.09 -1.83 2.24
N ALA A 71 -10.13 -2.67 2.39
CA ALA A 71 -9.96 -4.05 2.82
C ALA A 71 -9.09 -4.85 1.83
N ALA A 72 -9.24 -4.61 0.53
CA ALA A 72 -8.43 -5.26 -0.48
C ALA A 72 -6.97 -4.81 -0.40
N CYS A 73 -6.72 -3.53 -0.13
CA CYS A 73 -5.36 -3.01 0.06
C CYS A 73 -4.70 -3.69 1.27
N ILE A 74 -5.41 -3.77 2.38
CA ILE A 74 -4.91 -4.44 3.59
C ILE A 74 -4.59 -5.90 3.31
N ALA A 75 -5.46 -6.60 2.58
CA ALA A 75 -5.23 -8.00 2.23
C ALA A 75 -3.95 -8.16 1.38
N ALA A 76 -3.70 -7.25 0.45
CA ALA A 76 -2.51 -7.27 -0.39
C ALA A 76 -1.24 -7.10 0.45
N PHE A 77 -1.21 -6.12 1.33
CA PHE A 77 -0.04 -5.88 2.19
C PHE A 77 0.16 -7.00 3.21
N ARG A 78 -0.93 -7.59 3.70
CA ARG A 78 -0.85 -8.76 4.59
C ARG A 78 -0.13 -9.91 3.91
N LYS A 79 -0.45 -10.18 2.64
CA LYS A 79 0.21 -11.24 1.88
C LYS A 79 1.70 -10.97 1.65
N LEU A 80 2.09 -9.70 1.63
CA LEU A 80 3.49 -9.30 1.50
C LEU A 80 4.23 -9.32 2.83
N GLY A 81 3.55 -9.64 3.93
CA GLY A 81 4.16 -9.72 5.25
C GLY A 81 4.26 -8.38 5.96
N TRP A 82 3.54 -7.39 5.51
CA TRP A 82 3.54 -6.05 6.14
C TRP A 82 2.63 -6.01 7.36
N HIS A 83 2.89 -5.06 8.25
CA HIS A 83 2.05 -4.79 9.41
C HIS A 83 1.72 -3.30 9.44
N GLY A 84 0.70 -2.91 10.24
CA GLY A 84 0.34 -1.52 10.43
C GLY A 84 1.00 -0.94 11.67
N GLU A 85 0.96 0.39 11.78
CA GLU A 85 1.44 1.11 12.95
C GLU A 85 0.52 2.29 13.26
N ASP A 86 0.20 2.48 14.52
CA ASP A 86 -0.57 3.60 15.00
C ASP A 86 0.07 4.16 16.29
N GLU A 87 -0.63 5.03 17.01
CA GLU A 87 -0.14 5.65 18.25
C GLU A 87 0.19 4.61 19.33
N ASP A 88 -0.47 3.46 19.31
CA ASP A 88 -0.28 2.38 20.27
C ASP A 88 0.81 1.40 19.85
N GLY A 89 1.42 1.60 18.69
CA GLY A 89 2.50 0.78 18.17
C GLY A 89 2.09 -0.12 17.01
N PRO A 90 2.91 -1.13 16.68
CA PRO A 90 2.62 -2.03 15.56
C PRO A 90 1.44 -2.97 15.84
N TYR A 91 0.68 -3.30 14.80
CA TYR A 91 -0.42 -4.26 14.88
C TYR A 91 -0.45 -5.12 13.61
N PRO A 92 -0.93 -6.37 13.69
CA PRO A 92 -1.02 -7.23 12.51
C PRO A 92 -2.13 -6.77 11.58
N LEU A 93 -1.89 -6.93 10.28
CA LEU A 93 -2.91 -6.63 9.26
C LEU A 93 -3.88 -7.79 9.07
#